data_25e6551a1d3c892089fde4aa70c635d9
#
_entry.id   25e6551a1d3c892089fde4aa70c635d9
#
_cell.length_a   1.000
_cell.length_b   1.000
_cell.length_c   1.000
_cell.angle_alpha   90.00
_cell.angle_beta   90.00
_cell.angle_gamma   90.00
#
_symmetry.space_group_name_H-M   'P 1'
#
loop_
_entity.id
_entity.type
_entity.pdbx_description
1 polymer ?
#
loop_
_entity_poly.entity_id
_entity_poly.type
_entity_poly.pdbx_seq_one_letter_code
_entity_poly.pdbx_strand_id
1 'polypeptide(L)'
;DQNSGELLFADSADSSDQTLLTNRDGSSFIAGASLTAVDIEQCDDGTIKLLCYREAGFITKTITETVRKKVKVGRKYKYVNEEVTRDVTEYAEAGFVLTTFDSAGELIEETTELNAADSATYEAEKLFGIDLNNDNIQGRNVTQLDELLEIRSYGFNTFDDTINLTDLYEDVNSGDLFFAPAGDTDYVELLDYDGYNFGINVLDGYTPLAIEEIEDAQYWGDYVLLAYDEYMDQLVGFMFDQYGYFVSDLGSPEDQTSINQAEELFGIDLNDDGVQGRNVQVFDTEGYLTNNSITTFDDAVRTKTLFTDLNSGELLFADSSNSDQTLLKDRDGYS
;
A
#
# COMPACT_ATOMS: atom_id res chain seq x y z
N ASP A 1 -11.13 4.47 -41.29
CA ASP A 1 -11.66 4.75 -42.67
C ASP A 1 -13.04 5.38 -42.55
N GLN A 2 -13.21 6.57 -43.14
CA GLN A 2 -14.48 7.32 -43.06
C GLN A 2 -15.65 6.66 -43.81
N ASN A 3 -15.39 5.69 -44.68
CA ASN A 3 -16.44 5.04 -45.47
C ASN A 3 -16.92 3.73 -44.85
N SER A 4 -16.02 2.98 -44.25
CA SER A 4 -16.34 1.68 -43.63
C SER A 4 -16.55 1.76 -42.12
N GLY A 5 -16.08 2.81 -41.44
CA GLY A 5 -16.06 2.92 -40.00
C GLY A 5 -14.96 2.07 -39.34
N GLU A 6 -14.13 1.41 -40.14
CA GLU A 6 -13.00 0.60 -39.65
C GLU A 6 -11.93 1.48 -39.07
N LEU A 7 -11.34 1.04 -37.95
CA LEU A 7 -10.24 1.72 -37.31
C LEU A 7 -8.90 1.14 -37.76
N LEU A 8 -8.02 2.06 -38.16
CA LEU A 8 -6.67 1.75 -38.59
C LEU A 8 -5.68 2.47 -37.66
N PHE A 9 -4.68 1.77 -37.24
CA PHE A 9 -3.55 2.32 -36.51
C PHE A 9 -2.35 2.48 -37.43
N ALA A 10 -1.62 3.57 -37.30
CA ALA A 10 -0.37 3.81 -38.00
C ALA A 10 0.61 4.52 -37.09
N ASP A 11 1.90 4.20 -37.19
CA ASP A 11 2.94 4.98 -36.54
C ASP A 11 2.91 6.42 -37.04
N SER A 12 3.02 7.40 -36.15
CA SER A 12 3.05 8.81 -36.46
C SER A 12 4.19 9.19 -37.44
N ALA A 13 5.28 8.40 -37.43
CA ALA A 13 6.45 8.58 -38.29
C ALA A 13 6.26 7.98 -39.69
N ASP A 14 5.42 6.97 -39.87
CA ASP A 14 5.16 6.31 -41.16
C ASP A 14 3.67 5.96 -41.31
N SER A 15 2.90 6.90 -41.85
CA SER A 15 1.47 6.71 -42.13
C SER A 15 1.16 5.77 -43.31
N SER A 16 2.19 5.21 -43.99
CA SER A 16 2.00 4.27 -45.09
C SER A 16 1.83 2.82 -44.61
N ASP A 17 2.28 2.49 -43.41
CA ASP A 17 2.14 1.17 -42.81
C ASP A 17 0.97 1.22 -41.79
N GLN A 18 -0.22 0.85 -42.25
CA GLN A 18 -1.45 0.90 -41.46
C GLN A 18 -1.85 -0.49 -41.02
N THR A 19 -2.06 -0.67 -39.72
CA THR A 19 -2.57 -1.90 -39.13
C THR A 19 -4.08 -1.79 -38.90
N LEU A 20 -4.86 -2.72 -39.43
CA LEU A 20 -6.31 -2.79 -39.20
C LEU A 20 -6.57 -3.38 -37.83
N LEU A 21 -7.37 -2.68 -37.02
CA LEU A 21 -7.83 -3.24 -35.75
C LEU A 21 -8.96 -4.24 -36.00
N THR A 22 -8.82 -5.44 -35.41
CA THR A 22 -9.74 -6.58 -35.61
C THR A 22 -10.25 -7.16 -34.31
N ASN A 23 -11.44 -7.71 -34.34
CA ASN A 23 -11.98 -8.53 -33.27
C ASN A 23 -11.28 -9.89 -33.23
N ARG A 24 -11.46 -10.66 -32.14
CA ARG A 24 -10.92 -12.03 -31.96
C ARG A 24 -11.34 -13.03 -33.05
N ASP A 25 -12.42 -12.76 -33.77
CA ASP A 25 -12.89 -13.58 -34.89
C ASP A 25 -12.32 -13.15 -36.25
N GLY A 26 -11.41 -12.17 -36.27
CA GLY A 26 -10.79 -11.59 -37.44
C GLY A 26 -11.67 -10.60 -38.24
N SER A 27 -12.87 -10.28 -37.73
CA SER A 27 -13.67 -9.20 -38.31
C SER A 27 -13.11 -7.85 -37.93
N SER A 28 -13.30 -6.81 -38.77
CA SER A 28 -12.84 -5.46 -38.46
C SER A 28 -13.45 -4.96 -37.16
N PHE A 29 -12.60 -4.38 -36.29
CA PHE A 29 -13.09 -3.68 -35.11
C PHE A 29 -13.72 -2.35 -35.54
N ILE A 30 -14.98 -2.21 -35.22
CA ILE A 30 -15.74 -0.99 -35.53
C ILE A 30 -16.16 -0.41 -34.17
N ALA A 31 -15.76 0.81 -33.91
CA ALA A 31 -16.32 1.55 -32.77
C ALA A 31 -17.83 1.63 -33.01
N GLY A 32 -18.62 0.97 -32.18
CA GLY A 32 -20.07 0.88 -32.32
C GLY A 32 -20.73 2.26 -32.27
N ALA A 33 -22.02 2.35 -32.52
CA ALA A 33 -22.75 3.62 -32.56
C ALA A 33 -22.70 4.42 -31.24
N SER A 34 -22.31 3.78 -30.13
CA SER A 34 -22.16 4.39 -28.80
C SER A 34 -20.72 4.65 -28.38
N LEU A 35 -19.72 4.27 -29.20
CA LEU A 35 -18.31 4.47 -28.91
C LEU A 35 -17.68 5.44 -29.93
N THR A 36 -17.06 6.48 -29.43
CA THR A 36 -16.27 7.42 -30.23
C THR A 36 -14.80 7.22 -29.92
N ALA A 37 -13.99 6.82 -30.90
CA ALA A 37 -12.55 6.75 -30.74
C ALA A 37 -11.98 8.15 -30.45
N VAL A 38 -11.19 8.25 -29.36
CA VAL A 38 -10.59 9.50 -28.90
C VAL A 38 -9.12 9.54 -29.27
N ASP A 39 -8.36 8.48 -28.88
CA ASP A 39 -6.92 8.40 -29.10
C ASP A 39 -6.46 6.94 -29.15
N ILE A 40 -5.25 6.71 -29.67
CA ILE A 40 -4.66 5.37 -29.81
C ILE A 40 -3.14 5.45 -29.62
N GLU A 41 -2.61 4.59 -28.76
CA GLU A 41 -1.18 4.56 -28.46
C GLU A 41 -0.65 3.12 -28.47
N GLN A 42 0.62 2.97 -28.80
CA GLN A 42 1.35 1.71 -28.69
C GLN A 42 2.22 1.73 -27.45
N CYS A 43 2.06 0.71 -26.60
CA CYS A 43 2.85 0.53 -25.39
C CYS A 43 4.23 -0.08 -25.71
N ASP A 44 5.17 0.03 -24.77
CA ASP A 44 6.54 -0.50 -24.90
C ASP A 44 6.58 -2.03 -25.08
N ASP A 45 5.58 -2.76 -24.58
CA ASP A 45 5.42 -4.21 -24.76
C ASP A 45 4.87 -4.59 -26.14
N GLY A 46 4.59 -3.62 -26.99
CA GLY A 46 4.06 -3.78 -28.34
C GLY A 46 2.54 -3.88 -28.40
N THR A 47 1.82 -3.86 -27.28
CA THR A 47 0.35 -3.80 -27.29
C THR A 47 -0.14 -2.44 -27.78
N ILE A 48 -1.34 -2.41 -28.35
CA ILE A 48 -1.99 -1.20 -28.83
C ILE A 48 -3.21 -0.93 -27.92
N LYS A 49 -3.27 0.27 -27.35
CA LYS A 49 -4.40 0.71 -26.51
C LYS A 49 -5.22 1.77 -27.24
N LEU A 50 -6.52 1.55 -27.35
CA LEU A 50 -7.49 2.46 -27.94
C LEU A 50 -8.36 3.07 -26.85
N LEU A 51 -8.28 4.38 -26.69
CA LEU A 51 -9.16 5.15 -25.81
C LEU A 51 -10.43 5.53 -26.57
N CYS A 52 -11.57 5.20 -26.02
CA CYS A 52 -12.87 5.60 -26.56
C CYS A 52 -13.69 6.34 -25.50
N TYR A 53 -14.55 7.24 -25.96
CA TYR A 53 -15.64 7.78 -25.15
C TYR A 53 -16.93 7.04 -25.49
N ARG A 54 -17.62 6.53 -24.46
CA ARG A 54 -18.92 5.87 -24.57
C ARG A 54 -20.03 6.83 -24.15
N GLU A 55 -21.04 6.96 -24.97
CA GLU A 55 -22.27 7.65 -24.59
C GLU A 55 -23.11 6.77 -23.65
N ALA A 56 -23.84 7.40 -22.71
CA ALA A 56 -24.76 6.70 -21.84
C ALA A 56 -25.85 5.95 -22.62
N GLY A 57 -26.11 4.70 -22.25
CA GLY A 57 -27.10 3.90 -22.96
C GLY A 57 -27.10 2.43 -22.53
N PHE A 58 -27.97 1.66 -23.20
CA PHE A 58 -28.01 0.22 -23.00
C PHE A 58 -26.92 -0.47 -23.82
N ILE A 59 -26.09 -1.26 -23.15
CA ILE A 59 -25.07 -2.09 -23.76
C ILE A 59 -25.43 -3.56 -23.57
N THR A 60 -25.02 -4.41 -24.52
CA THR A 60 -25.17 -5.87 -24.41
C THR A 60 -23.82 -6.49 -24.22
N LYS A 61 -23.63 -7.18 -23.10
CA LYS A 61 -22.43 -7.95 -22.77
C LYS A 61 -22.72 -9.43 -22.87
N THR A 62 -21.81 -10.19 -23.43
CA THR A 62 -21.88 -11.65 -23.44
C THR A 62 -21.15 -12.16 -22.20
N ILE A 63 -21.86 -12.78 -21.28
CA ILE A 63 -21.29 -13.36 -20.05
C ILE A 63 -21.26 -14.87 -20.15
N THR A 64 -20.14 -15.50 -19.71
CA THR A 64 -20.02 -16.96 -19.61
C THR A 64 -19.99 -17.33 -18.15
N GLU A 65 -20.97 -18.15 -17.74
CA GLU A 65 -21.10 -18.62 -16.35
C GLU A 65 -20.91 -20.14 -16.29
N THR A 66 -20.21 -20.61 -15.25
CA THR A 66 -20.13 -22.04 -14.96
C THR A 66 -21.32 -22.47 -14.13
N VAL A 67 -22.27 -23.18 -14.74
CA VAL A 67 -23.49 -23.67 -14.07
C VAL A 67 -23.30 -25.12 -13.66
N ARG A 68 -23.59 -25.44 -12.40
CA ARG A 68 -23.57 -26.81 -11.89
C ARG A 68 -24.87 -27.53 -12.24
N LYS A 69 -24.83 -28.45 -13.21
CA LYS A 69 -26.00 -29.18 -13.73
C LYS A 69 -26.04 -30.59 -13.20
N LYS A 70 -27.23 -31.03 -12.76
CA LYS A 70 -27.46 -32.40 -12.33
C LYS A 70 -27.82 -33.26 -13.54
N VAL A 71 -26.96 -34.19 -13.90
CA VAL A 71 -27.14 -35.08 -15.06
C VAL A 71 -27.37 -36.50 -14.60
N LYS A 72 -28.36 -37.19 -15.22
CA LYS A 72 -28.65 -38.58 -14.95
C LYS A 72 -27.72 -39.47 -15.76
N VAL A 73 -26.91 -40.30 -15.07
CA VAL A 73 -26.00 -41.29 -15.70
C VAL A 73 -26.43 -42.67 -15.24
N GLY A 74 -27.20 -43.37 -16.10
CA GLY A 74 -27.83 -44.64 -15.77
C GLY A 74 -28.90 -44.51 -14.65
N ARG A 75 -28.67 -45.21 -13.51
CA ARG A 75 -29.55 -45.12 -12.32
C ARG A 75 -29.11 -44.10 -11.28
N LYS A 76 -27.99 -43.39 -11.52
CA LYS A 76 -27.40 -42.41 -10.58
C LYS A 76 -27.45 -41.00 -11.17
N TYR A 77 -27.33 -39.98 -10.30
CA TYR A 77 -27.15 -38.62 -10.70
C TYR A 77 -25.70 -38.18 -10.44
N LYS A 78 -25.13 -37.44 -11.38
CA LYS A 78 -23.81 -36.81 -11.28
C LYS A 78 -23.99 -35.31 -11.49
N TYR A 79 -23.23 -34.50 -10.77
CA TYR A 79 -23.11 -33.06 -11.05
C TYR A 79 -21.97 -32.87 -12.04
N VAL A 80 -22.22 -32.09 -13.07
CA VAL A 80 -21.23 -31.64 -14.05
C VAL A 80 -21.27 -30.13 -14.12
N ASN A 81 -20.12 -29.52 -14.31
CA ASN A 81 -20.04 -28.10 -14.60
C ASN A 81 -20.23 -27.93 -16.12
N GLU A 82 -21.09 -27.00 -16.51
CA GLU A 82 -21.38 -26.63 -17.88
C GLU A 82 -21.19 -25.14 -18.02
N GLU A 83 -20.39 -24.72 -18.99
CA GLU A 83 -20.28 -23.31 -19.32
C GLU A 83 -21.50 -22.90 -20.16
N VAL A 84 -22.18 -21.88 -19.70
CA VAL A 84 -23.34 -21.30 -20.37
C VAL A 84 -23.05 -19.86 -20.66
N THR A 85 -23.08 -19.53 -21.95
CA THR A 85 -22.91 -18.17 -22.45
C THR A 85 -24.28 -17.56 -22.72
N ARG A 86 -24.48 -16.34 -22.24
CA ARG A 86 -25.72 -15.58 -22.45
C ARG A 86 -25.44 -14.10 -22.64
N ASP A 87 -26.25 -13.45 -23.45
CA ASP A 87 -26.23 -12.00 -23.56
C ASP A 87 -27.04 -11.36 -22.43
N VAL A 88 -26.45 -10.36 -21.79
CA VAL A 88 -27.09 -9.55 -20.75
C VAL A 88 -27.06 -8.09 -21.21
N THR A 89 -28.22 -7.46 -21.22
CA THR A 89 -28.33 -6.04 -21.50
C THR A 89 -28.39 -5.27 -20.21
N GLU A 90 -27.47 -4.32 -20.03
CA GLU A 90 -27.41 -3.45 -18.87
C GLU A 90 -27.30 -1.99 -19.31
N TYR A 91 -27.65 -1.07 -18.42
CA TYR A 91 -27.44 0.36 -18.65
C TYR A 91 -26.02 0.72 -18.25
N ALA A 92 -25.29 1.35 -19.14
CA ALA A 92 -23.95 1.88 -18.90
C ALA A 92 -24.00 3.41 -18.88
N GLU A 93 -23.33 3.99 -17.91
CA GLU A 93 -23.14 5.44 -17.83
C GLU A 93 -22.18 5.92 -18.95
N ALA A 94 -22.25 7.22 -19.25
CA ALA A 94 -21.28 7.84 -20.13
C ALA A 94 -19.90 7.89 -19.46
N GLY A 95 -18.85 7.59 -20.21
CA GLY A 95 -17.48 7.60 -19.66
C GLY A 95 -16.45 7.14 -20.66
N PHE A 96 -15.20 7.19 -20.22
CA PHE A 96 -14.09 6.66 -20.99
C PHE A 96 -13.96 5.16 -20.82
N VAL A 97 -13.51 4.50 -21.89
CA VAL A 97 -13.26 3.06 -21.92
C VAL A 97 -11.98 2.77 -22.69
N LEU A 98 -11.26 1.76 -22.25
CA LEU A 98 -10.01 1.33 -22.84
C LEU A 98 -10.17 -0.05 -23.48
N THR A 99 -9.66 -0.22 -24.69
CA THR A 99 -9.65 -1.50 -25.42
C THR A 99 -8.23 -1.83 -25.81
N THR A 100 -7.79 -3.06 -25.59
CA THR A 100 -6.41 -3.49 -25.82
C THR A 100 -6.33 -4.49 -26.96
N PHE A 101 -5.38 -4.26 -27.87
CA PHE A 101 -5.06 -5.10 -29.01
C PHE A 101 -3.61 -5.57 -28.91
N ASP A 102 -3.29 -6.67 -29.60
CA ASP A 102 -1.89 -7.08 -29.77
C ASP A 102 -1.18 -6.21 -30.84
N SER A 103 0.11 -6.47 -31.04
CA SER A 103 0.94 -5.76 -32.03
C SER A 103 0.49 -5.97 -33.48
N ALA A 104 -0.34 -6.97 -33.77
CA ALA A 104 -0.94 -7.23 -35.08
C ALA A 104 -2.31 -6.55 -35.24
N GLY A 105 -2.81 -5.90 -34.20
CA GLY A 105 -4.11 -5.22 -34.17
C GLY A 105 -5.28 -6.16 -33.86
N GLU A 106 -5.04 -7.37 -33.32
CA GLU A 106 -6.09 -8.29 -32.89
C GLU A 106 -6.50 -8.00 -31.45
N LEU A 107 -7.81 -7.93 -31.19
CA LEU A 107 -8.37 -7.68 -29.86
C LEU A 107 -7.96 -8.78 -28.87
N ILE A 108 -7.25 -8.43 -27.81
CA ILE A 108 -6.84 -9.35 -26.74
C ILE A 108 -7.64 -9.17 -25.46
N GLU A 109 -8.06 -7.96 -25.17
CA GLU A 109 -8.82 -7.66 -23.95
C GLU A 109 -10.11 -6.90 -24.29
N GLU A 110 -11.21 -7.29 -23.65
CA GLU A 110 -12.48 -6.59 -23.80
C GLU A 110 -12.39 -5.19 -23.18
N THR A 111 -13.30 -4.34 -23.62
CA THR A 111 -13.34 -2.93 -23.19
C THR A 111 -13.46 -2.81 -21.67
N THR A 112 -12.48 -2.13 -21.06
CA THR A 112 -12.44 -1.82 -19.65
C THR A 112 -12.99 -0.42 -19.41
N GLU A 113 -13.88 -0.27 -18.44
CA GLU A 113 -14.39 1.04 -18.00
C GLU A 113 -13.32 1.75 -17.19
N LEU A 114 -13.13 3.04 -17.43
CA LEU A 114 -12.19 3.88 -16.69
C LEU A 114 -12.98 4.74 -15.70
N ASN A 115 -12.92 4.37 -14.41
CA ASN A 115 -13.53 5.16 -13.35
C ASN A 115 -12.49 6.13 -12.76
N ALA A 116 -12.96 7.27 -12.25
CA ALA A 116 -12.10 8.38 -11.84
C ALA A 116 -10.98 8.02 -10.84
N ALA A 117 -11.22 7.01 -10.00
CA ALA A 117 -10.30 6.59 -8.94
C ALA A 117 -9.55 5.27 -9.25
N ASP A 118 -9.72 4.72 -10.46
CA ASP A 118 -9.10 3.43 -10.81
C ASP A 118 -7.65 3.61 -11.29
N SER A 119 -6.77 2.71 -10.90
CA SER A 119 -5.38 2.65 -11.38
C SER A 119 -5.30 2.63 -12.92
N ALA A 120 -6.23 1.93 -13.57
CA ALA A 120 -6.31 1.90 -15.04
C ALA A 120 -6.56 3.29 -15.66
N THR A 121 -7.29 4.17 -14.96
CA THR A 121 -7.51 5.56 -15.40
C THR A 121 -6.24 6.36 -15.32
N TYR A 122 -5.51 6.27 -14.22
CA TYR A 122 -4.23 6.98 -14.04
C TYR A 122 -3.16 6.54 -15.05
N GLU A 123 -3.11 5.25 -15.35
CA GLU A 123 -2.21 4.75 -16.40
C GLU A 123 -2.63 5.23 -17.81
N ALA A 124 -3.93 5.27 -18.08
CA ALA A 124 -4.43 5.80 -19.33
C ALA A 124 -4.13 7.30 -19.48
N GLU A 125 -4.25 8.10 -18.40
CA GLU A 125 -3.87 9.51 -18.40
C GLU A 125 -2.39 9.72 -18.70
N LYS A 126 -1.51 8.91 -18.11
CA LYS A 126 -0.07 8.95 -18.42
C LYS A 126 0.21 8.57 -19.87
N LEU A 127 -0.46 7.54 -20.37
CA LEU A 127 -0.25 7.04 -21.73
C LEU A 127 -0.73 8.04 -22.79
N PHE A 128 -1.94 8.58 -22.63
CA PHE A 128 -2.57 9.45 -23.62
C PHE A 128 -2.33 10.94 -23.38
N GLY A 129 -1.80 11.33 -22.21
CA GLY A 129 -1.61 12.73 -21.84
C GLY A 129 -2.93 13.51 -21.68
N ILE A 130 -4.00 12.83 -21.32
CA ILE A 130 -5.36 13.38 -21.18
C ILE A 130 -5.80 13.24 -19.73
N ASP A 131 -6.32 14.32 -19.14
CA ASP A 131 -6.97 14.32 -17.81
C ASP A 131 -8.37 13.68 -17.97
N LEU A 132 -8.50 12.42 -17.55
CA LEU A 132 -9.72 11.61 -17.73
C LEU A 132 -10.68 11.72 -16.55
N ASN A 133 -10.17 12.01 -15.35
CA ASN A 133 -10.92 12.15 -14.11
C ASN A 133 -11.21 13.62 -13.73
N ASN A 134 -10.63 14.57 -14.50
CA ASN A 134 -10.82 16.01 -14.37
C ASN A 134 -10.31 16.59 -13.02
N ASP A 135 -9.21 16.04 -12.50
CA ASP A 135 -8.54 16.53 -11.30
C ASP A 135 -7.36 17.48 -11.59
N ASN A 136 -7.04 17.72 -12.86
CA ASN A 136 -5.93 18.51 -13.40
C ASN A 136 -4.53 17.93 -13.12
N ILE A 137 -4.44 16.66 -12.78
CA ILE A 137 -3.19 15.92 -12.59
C ILE A 137 -3.11 14.82 -13.64
N GLN A 138 -1.96 14.65 -14.27
CA GLN A 138 -1.72 13.52 -15.17
C GLN A 138 -1.28 12.30 -14.37
N GLY A 139 -2.13 11.29 -14.30
CA GLY A 139 -1.90 10.09 -13.50
C GLY A 139 -2.44 10.21 -12.09
N ARG A 140 -1.85 9.49 -11.14
CA ARG A 140 -2.33 9.43 -9.76
C ARG A 140 -2.12 10.75 -9.03
N ASN A 141 -3.16 11.26 -8.40
CA ASN A 141 -3.14 12.48 -7.60
C ASN A 141 -2.89 12.13 -6.12
N VAL A 142 -1.63 12.08 -5.72
CA VAL A 142 -1.25 11.74 -4.35
C VAL A 142 -0.87 12.97 -3.54
N THR A 143 -1.27 12.97 -2.28
CA THR A 143 -0.85 13.94 -1.26
C THR A 143 -0.02 13.20 -0.21
N GLN A 144 1.19 13.69 0.04
CA GLN A 144 1.98 13.23 1.17
C GLN A 144 1.31 13.67 2.47
N LEU A 145 1.12 12.75 3.38
CA LEU A 145 0.64 13.05 4.72
C LEU A 145 1.78 13.67 5.53
N ASP A 146 1.50 14.77 6.23
CA ASP A 146 2.50 15.41 7.10
C ASP A 146 2.48 14.73 8.48
N GLU A 147 3.26 13.66 8.58
CA GLU A 147 3.32 12.81 9.75
C GLU A 147 3.55 13.57 11.05
N LEU A 148 4.50 14.51 11.06
CA LEU A 148 4.82 15.26 12.28
C LEU A 148 3.71 16.21 12.69
N LEU A 149 3.06 16.85 11.72
CA LEU A 149 1.96 17.76 11.99
C LEU A 149 0.75 17.00 12.52
N GLU A 150 0.43 15.85 11.90
CA GLU A 150 -0.67 14.99 12.31
C GLU A 150 -0.41 14.40 13.69
N ILE A 151 0.75 13.82 13.95
CA ILE A 151 1.13 13.27 15.27
C ILE A 151 1.02 14.34 16.36
N ARG A 152 1.51 15.56 16.11
CA ARG A 152 1.40 16.69 17.06
C ARG A 152 -0.04 17.16 17.25
N SER A 153 -0.90 17.04 16.25
CA SER A 153 -2.30 17.43 16.36
C SER A 153 -3.08 16.56 17.35
N TYR A 154 -2.67 15.30 17.54
CA TYR A 154 -3.19 14.39 18.55
C TYR A 154 -2.52 14.52 19.92
N GLY A 155 -1.59 15.47 20.08
CA GLY A 155 -0.98 15.82 21.37
C GLY A 155 0.29 15.06 21.69
N PHE A 156 0.82 14.25 20.79
CA PHE A 156 2.09 13.56 20.98
C PHE A 156 3.27 14.47 20.65
N ASN A 157 4.32 14.39 21.46
CA ASN A 157 5.59 15.07 21.18
C ASN A 157 6.38 14.26 20.16
N THR A 158 7.17 14.94 19.32
CA THR A 158 8.07 14.32 18.34
C THR A 158 9.50 14.76 18.60
N PHE A 159 10.48 13.87 18.38
CA PHE A 159 11.88 14.14 18.71
C PHE A 159 12.62 14.87 17.59
N ASP A 160 12.71 14.30 16.40
CA ASP A 160 13.46 14.92 15.29
C ASP A 160 12.88 14.51 13.93
N ASP A 161 13.04 15.39 12.92
CA ASP A 161 12.55 15.22 11.55
C ASP A 161 13.42 14.25 10.72
N THR A 162 14.46 13.63 11.31
CA THR A 162 15.48 12.88 10.56
C THR A 162 15.23 11.37 10.48
N ILE A 163 14.18 10.85 11.08
CA ILE A 163 13.95 9.40 11.17
C ILE A 163 13.06 8.89 10.04
N ASN A 164 12.26 9.75 9.41
CA ASN A 164 11.34 9.35 8.34
C ASN A 164 12.12 8.91 7.10
N LEU A 165 12.34 7.60 6.98
CA LEU A 165 12.95 6.98 5.80
C LEU A 165 11.92 6.61 4.74
N THR A 166 10.64 6.59 5.14
CA THR A 166 9.51 6.20 4.31
C THR A 166 8.42 7.26 4.38
N ASP A 167 8.01 7.78 3.24
CA ASP A 167 6.92 8.75 3.13
C ASP A 167 5.58 8.01 2.95
N LEU A 168 4.54 8.47 3.65
CA LEU A 168 3.16 7.99 3.51
C LEU A 168 2.37 8.94 2.60
N TYR A 169 1.58 8.38 1.71
CA TYR A 169 0.78 9.12 0.74
C TYR A 169 -0.67 8.63 0.73
N GLU A 170 -1.58 9.54 0.42
CA GLU A 170 -2.99 9.27 0.15
C GLU A 170 -3.32 9.67 -1.28
N ASP A 171 -4.02 8.81 -2.02
CA ASP A 171 -4.66 9.19 -3.27
C ASP A 171 -5.91 10.02 -2.99
N VAL A 172 -5.91 11.26 -3.42
CA VAL A 172 -6.99 12.22 -3.16
C VAL A 172 -8.33 11.78 -3.76
N ASN A 173 -8.31 10.97 -4.80
CA ASN A 173 -9.52 10.54 -5.51
C ASN A 173 -10.14 9.26 -4.92
N SER A 174 -9.31 8.30 -4.49
CA SER A 174 -9.78 7.02 -3.94
C SER A 174 -9.71 6.93 -2.43
N GLY A 175 -8.81 7.68 -1.79
CA GLY A 175 -8.46 7.53 -0.38
C GLY A 175 -7.56 6.32 -0.11
N ASP A 176 -6.99 5.71 -1.15
CA ASP A 176 -6.05 4.60 -1.02
C ASP A 176 -4.71 5.09 -0.48
N LEU A 177 -4.06 4.27 0.33
CA LEU A 177 -2.78 4.59 0.93
C LEU A 177 -1.62 3.95 0.17
N PHE A 178 -0.52 4.69 0.12
CA PHE A 178 0.73 4.31 -0.53
C PHE A 178 1.92 4.69 0.33
N PHE A 179 3.03 4.02 0.12
CA PHE A 179 4.30 4.44 0.70
C PHE A 179 5.41 4.41 -0.35
N ALA A 180 6.46 5.18 -0.11
CA ALA A 180 7.68 5.19 -0.89
C ALA A 180 8.87 5.56 0.00
N PRO A 181 10.11 5.17 -0.35
CA PRO A 181 11.29 5.74 0.29
C PRO A 181 11.27 7.26 0.21
N ALA A 182 11.70 7.95 1.26
CA ALA A 182 11.63 9.40 1.35
C ALA A 182 12.21 10.11 0.12
N GLY A 183 11.36 10.90 -0.55
CA GLY A 183 11.70 11.62 -1.77
C GLY A 183 11.68 10.79 -3.06
N ASP A 184 11.24 9.54 -3.02
CA ASP A 184 11.00 8.69 -4.20
C ASP A 184 9.54 8.82 -4.69
N THR A 185 9.30 8.43 -5.93
CA THR A 185 7.97 8.44 -6.57
C THR A 185 7.52 7.05 -7.02
N ASP A 186 8.29 6.03 -6.68
CA ASP A 186 7.93 4.63 -6.91
C ASP A 186 7.03 4.15 -5.77
N TYR A 187 5.75 4.52 -5.84
CA TYR A 187 4.75 4.23 -4.81
C TYR A 187 4.40 2.76 -4.73
N VAL A 188 4.45 2.18 -3.53
CA VAL A 188 3.91 0.86 -3.21
C VAL A 188 2.53 1.04 -2.59
N GLU A 189 1.53 0.39 -3.15
CA GLU A 189 0.15 0.44 -2.68
C GLU A 189 -0.05 -0.44 -1.45
N LEU A 190 -0.73 0.07 -0.43
CA LEU A 190 -1.12 -0.74 0.72
C LEU A 190 -2.36 -1.57 0.37
N LEU A 191 -2.29 -2.87 0.61
CA LEU A 191 -3.31 -3.85 0.24
C LEU A 191 -3.77 -4.66 1.45
N ASP A 192 -5.03 -5.07 1.46
CA ASP A 192 -5.53 -6.02 2.46
C ASP A 192 -5.10 -7.48 2.15
N TYR A 193 -5.55 -8.45 2.96
CA TYR A 193 -5.25 -9.87 2.77
C TYR A 193 -5.71 -10.44 1.43
N ASP A 194 -6.77 -9.89 0.87
CA ASP A 194 -7.37 -10.35 -0.38
C ASP A 194 -6.81 -9.60 -1.61
N GLY A 195 -5.91 -8.62 -1.37
CA GLY A 195 -5.28 -7.79 -2.39
C GLY A 195 -6.14 -6.62 -2.85
N TYR A 196 -7.14 -6.21 -2.04
CA TYR A 196 -7.88 -4.96 -2.25
C TYR A 196 -7.16 -3.80 -1.57
N ASN A 197 -7.37 -2.61 -2.10
CA ASN A 197 -6.73 -1.40 -1.62
C ASN A 197 -7.02 -1.16 -0.13
N PHE A 198 -5.94 -0.93 0.63
CA PHE A 198 -6.01 -0.57 2.03
C PHE A 198 -5.97 0.96 2.13
N GLY A 199 -7.12 1.58 2.29
CA GLY A 199 -7.27 3.03 2.32
C GLY A 199 -8.01 3.52 3.56
N ILE A 200 -8.19 4.83 3.67
CA ILE A 200 -8.96 5.46 4.77
C ILE A 200 -10.39 4.91 4.89
N ASN A 201 -10.98 4.43 3.81
CA ASN A 201 -12.29 3.77 3.84
C ASN A 201 -12.28 2.41 4.55
N VAL A 202 -11.14 1.72 4.60
CA VAL A 202 -10.94 0.45 5.31
C VAL A 202 -10.58 0.71 6.77
N LEU A 203 -9.90 1.82 7.02
CA LEU A 203 -9.50 2.31 8.34
C LEU A 203 -10.62 3.07 9.08
N ASP A 204 -11.89 2.66 8.94
CA ASP A 204 -13.03 3.35 9.58
C ASP A 204 -12.77 3.58 11.08
N GLY A 205 -12.61 4.85 11.48
CA GLY A 205 -12.26 5.26 12.83
C GLY A 205 -10.76 5.30 13.15
N TYR A 206 -9.89 5.07 12.15
CA TYR A 206 -8.45 5.23 12.30
C TYR A 206 -7.93 6.31 11.35
N THR A 207 -7.08 7.19 11.84
CA THR A 207 -6.37 8.17 11.03
C THR A 207 -4.94 7.70 10.80
N PRO A 208 -4.51 7.43 9.55
CA PRO A 208 -3.13 7.04 9.25
C PRO A 208 -2.19 8.22 9.53
N LEU A 209 -1.06 7.96 10.17
CA LEU A 209 -0.12 9.00 10.62
C LEU A 209 1.24 8.87 9.97
N ALA A 210 1.85 7.68 10.01
CA ALA A 210 3.22 7.42 9.59
C ALA A 210 3.39 5.98 9.12
N ILE A 211 4.38 5.71 8.29
CA ILE A 211 4.79 4.36 7.92
C ILE A 211 6.32 4.26 7.92
N GLU A 212 6.87 3.23 8.56
CA GLU A 212 8.31 3.03 8.62
C GLU A 212 8.71 1.58 8.38
N GLU A 213 9.91 1.38 7.82
CA GLU A 213 10.52 0.08 7.61
C GLU A 213 11.08 -0.48 8.93
N ILE A 214 10.86 -1.77 9.20
CA ILE A 214 11.41 -2.45 10.37
C ILE A 214 12.64 -3.24 9.96
N GLU A 215 13.82 -2.90 10.51
CA GLU A 215 15.06 -3.65 10.27
C GLU A 215 15.11 -5.02 10.98
N ASP A 216 14.18 -5.32 11.90
CA ASP A 216 14.25 -6.54 12.73
C ASP A 216 13.54 -7.73 12.08
N ALA A 217 14.32 -8.75 11.72
CA ALA A 217 13.88 -10.01 11.12
C ALA A 217 12.96 -10.89 12.05
N GLN A 218 12.58 -10.43 13.23
CA GLN A 218 11.65 -11.15 14.11
C GLN A 218 10.21 -11.07 13.62
N TYR A 219 9.87 -10.07 12.84
CA TYR A 219 8.53 -9.83 12.32
C TYR A 219 8.40 -10.37 10.89
N TRP A 220 7.22 -10.86 10.55
CA TRP A 220 6.89 -11.40 9.21
C TRP A 220 6.56 -10.28 8.21
N GLY A 221 6.56 -9.02 8.64
CA GLY A 221 6.34 -7.84 7.84
C GLY A 221 7.57 -6.94 7.81
N ASP A 222 7.66 -6.11 6.79
CA ASP A 222 8.79 -5.23 6.56
C ASP A 222 8.46 -3.76 6.92
N TYR A 223 7.16 -3.40 7.01
CA TYR A 223 6.69 -2.03 7.29
C TYR A 223 5.63 -2.01 8.38
N VAL A 224 5.61 -0.95 9.18
CA VAL A 224 4.53 -0.65 10.13
C VAL A 224 3.89 0.69 9.79
N LEU A 225 2.59 0.67 9.54
CA LEU A 225 1.74 1.85 9.49
C LEU A 225 1.29 2.17 10.92
N LEU A 226 1.60 3.36 11.38
CA LEU A 226 1.07 3.92 12.61
C LEU A 226 -0.22 4.67 12.30
N ALA A 227 -1.27 4.41 13.08
CA ALA A 227 -2.54 5.12 12.96
C ALA A 227 -3.07 5.51 14.35
N TYR A 228 -3.90 6.53 14.39
CA TYR A 228 -4.60 6.94 15.59
C TYR A 228 -6.03 6.39 15.59
N ASP A 229 -6.37 5.62 16.62
CA ASP A 229 -7.73 5.11 16.88
C ASP A 229 -8.56 6.19 17.55
N GLU A 230 -9.50 6.79 16.82
CA GLU A 230 -10.37 7.86 17.30
C GLU A 230 -11.36 7.41 18.36
N TYR A 231 -11.69 6.11 18.40
CA TYR A 231 -12.65 5.57 19.38
C TYR A 231 -12.00 5.27 20.72
N MET A 232 -10.75 4.78 20.67
CA MET A 232 -10.03 4.36 21.88
C MET A 232 -9.06 5.44 22.38
N ASP A 233 -8.84 6.52 21.61
CA ASP A 233 -7.93 7.62 21.91
C ASP A 233 -6.49 7.13 22.12
N GLN A 234 -5.97 6.34 21.16
CA GLN A 234 -4.66 5.69 21.27
C GLN A 234 -4.03 5.45 19.90
N LEU A 235 -2.71 5.25 19.88
CA LEU A 235 -1.99 4.82 18.69
C LEU A 235 -2.07 3.32 18.52
N VAL A 236 -2.16 2.86 17.27
CA VAL A 236 -2.18 1.46 16.87
C VAL A 236 -1.24 1.23 15.68
N GLY A 237 -0.69 0.03 15.57
CA GLY A 237 0.19 -0.35 14.49
C GLY A 237 -0.45 -1.40 13.59
N PHE A 238 -0.24 -1.27 12.28
CA PHE A 238 -0.61 -2.26 11.25
C PHE A 238 0.64 -2.67 10.49
N MET A 239 0.88 -3.96 10.34
CA MET A 239 2.06 -4.51 9.69
C MET A 239 1.78 -4.88 8.24
N PHE A 240 2.69 -4.51 7.35
CA PHE A 240 2.66 -4.82 5.92
C PHE A 240 3.97 -5.47 5.47
N ASP A 241 3.93 -6.27 4.42
CA ASP A 241 5.13 -6.81 3.79
C ASP A 241 5.75 -5.79 2.79
N GLN A 242 6.91 -6.13 2.22
CA GLN A 242 7.62 -5.28 1.25
C GLN A 242 6.83 -4.98 -0.03
N TYR A 243 5.75 -5.70 -0.29
CA TYR A 243 4.87 -5.51 -1.45
C TYR A 243 3.60 -4.74 -1.09
N GLY A 244 3.47 -4.29 0.17
CA GLY A 244 2.33 -3.56 0.68
C GLY A 244 1.16 -4.42 1.13
N TYR A 245 1.27 -5.76 1.20
CA TYR A 245 0.18 -6.60 1.69
C TYR A 245 0.11 -6.58 3.21
N PHE A 246 -1.09 -6.41 3.73
CA PHE A 246 -1.37 -6.47 5.16
C PHE A 246 -1.01 -7.85 5.75
N VAL A 247 -0.23 -7.84 6.81
CA VAL A 247 0.24 -9.06 7.51
C VAL A 247 -0.50 -9.28 8.81
N SER A 248 -0.57 -8.26 9.66
CA SER A 248 -1.21 -8.36 10.98
C SER A 248 -1.52 -7.00 11.58
N ASP A 249 -2.50 -6.99 12.47
CA ASP A 249 -2.73 -5.92 13.43
C ASP A 249 -1.78 -6.11 14.62
N LEU A 250 -1.04 -5.09 14.98
CA LEU A 250 -0.14 -5.07 16.14
C LEU A 250 -0.83 -4.53 17.40
N GLY A 251 -1.99 -3.89 17.23
CA GLY A 251 -2.67 -3.19 18.30
C GLY A 251 -1.90 -1.97 18.83
N SER A 252 -2.25 -1.54 20.02
CA SER A 252 -1.57 -0.46 20.73
C SER A 252 -0.36 -0.99 21.49
N PRO A 253 0.77 -0.25 21.57
CA PRO A 253 1.89 -0.62 22.43
C PRO A 253 1.48 -0.54 23.91
N GLU A 254 1.37 -1.71 24.56
CA GLU A 254 0.85 -1.82 25.93
C GLU A 254 1.95 -1.92 26.99
N ASP A 255 3.11 -2.49 26.65
CA ASP A 255 4.23 -2.63 27.57
C ASP A 255 5.37 -1.66 27.25
N GLN A 256 6.26 -1.43 28.23
CA GLN A 256 7.36 -0.47 28.07
C GLN A 256 8.31 -0.84 26.92
N THR A 257 8.44 -2.12 26.58
CA THR A 257 9.30 -2.54 25.46
C THR A 257 8.70 -2.15 24.12
N SER A 258 7.41 -2.42 23.92
CA SER A 258 6.69 -2.03 22.69
C SER A 258 6.55 -0.51 22.56
N ILE A 259 6.35 0.21 23.68
CA ILE A 259 6.39 1.68 23.71
C ILE A 259 7.75 2.19 23.23
N ASN A 260 8.85 1.73 23.84
CA ASN A 260 10.20 2.17 23.46
C ASN A 260 10.52 1.87 21.98
N GLN A 261 10.09 0.71 21.47
CA GLN A 261 10.29 0.34 20.07
C GLN A 261 9.51 1.26 19.11
N ALA A 262 8.28 1.59 19.46
CA ALA A 262 7.49 2.53 18.66
C ALA A 262 8.08 3.94 18.71
N GLU A 263 8.58 4.41 19.85
CA GLU A 263 9.27 5.69 19.97
C GLU A 263 10.55 5.75 19.12
N GLU A 264 11.35 4.67 19.13
CA GLU A 264 12.55 4.57 18.30
C GLU A 264 12.23 4.53 16.82
N LEU A 265 11.17 3.81 16.41
CA LEU A 265 10.77 3.64 15.02
C LEU A 265 10.20 4.93 14.42
N PHE A 266 9.29 5.59 15.14
CA PHE A 266 8.53 6.73 14.62
C PHE A 266 9.00 8.10 15.15
N GLY A 267 10.00 8.15 16.02
CA GLY A 267 10.50 9.40 16.59
C GLY A 267 9.48 10.16 17.44
N ILE A 268 8.55 9.47 18.09
CA ILE A 268 7.52 10.02 18.95
C ILE A 268 7.80 9.76 20.43
N ASP A 269 7.26 10.60 21.31
CA ASP A 269 7.33 10.43 22.77
C ASP A 269 5.96 9.94 23.24
N LEU A 270 5.82 8.62 23.41
CA LEU A 270 4.54 7.99 23.76
C LEU A 270 4.25 8.04 25.27
N ASN A 271 5.30 8.10 26.08
CA ASN A 271 5.19 8.06 27.54
C ASN A 271 5.43 9.42 28.21
N ASP A 272 5.67 10.48 27.42
CA ASP A 272 5.89 11.87 27.83
C ASP A 272 7.10 12.03 28.81
N ASP A 273 8.15 11.21 28.61
CA ASP A 273 9.37 11.27 29.43
C ASP A 273 10.47 12.15 28.82
N GLY A 274 10.30 12.60 27.59
CA GLY A 274 11.22 13.47 26.85
C GLY A 274 12.44 12.74 26.30
N VAL A 275 12.41 11.39 26.22
CA VAL A 275 13.50 10.55 25.69
C VAL A 275 12.95 9.62 24.62
N GLN A 276 13.55 9.64 23.42
CA GLN A 276 13.21 8.71 22.35
C GLN A 276 13.68 7.30 22.72
N GLY A 277 12.75 6.36 22.75
CA GLY A 277 13.02 4.98 23.12
C GLY A 277 13.29 4.80 24.61
N ARG A 278 14.25 3.96 24.94
CA ARG A 278 14.48 3.56 26.31
C ARG A 278 15.19 4.64 27.15
N ASN A 279 14.52 5.12 28.17
CA ASN A 279 15.06 6.10 29.12
C ASN A 279 15.93 5.45 30.18
N VAL A 280 17.24 5.40 29.96
CA VAL A 280 18.17 4.69 30.84
C VAL A 280 19.14 5.61 31.56
N GLN A 281 19.41 5.27 32.79
CA GLN A 281 20.44 5.89 33.61
C GLN A 281 21.51 4.88 34.05
N VAL A 282 22.78 5.31 33.97
CA VAL A 282 23.87 4.49 34.54
C VAL A 282 23.65 4.26 36.03
N PHE A 283 23.63 3.02 36.44
CA PHE A 283 23.50 2.66 37.87
C PHE A 283 24.77 3.11 38.60
N ASP A 284 24.62 4.02 39.57
CA ASP A 284 25.73 4.51 40.39
C ASP A 284 26.15 3.45 41.42
N THR A 285 26.90 2.47 40.94
CA THR A 285 27.42 1.37 41.78
C THR A 285 28.37 1.92 42.86
N GLU A 286 29.15 2.97 42.58
CA GLU A 286 30.09 3.52 43.57
C GLU A 286 29.39 4.28 44.68
N GLY A 287 28.42 5.10 44.35
CA GLY A 287 27.57 5.77 45.33
C GLY A 287 26.79 4.78 46.19
N TYR A 288 26.22 3.75 45.57
CA TYR A 288 25.52 2.69 46.32
C TYR A 288 26.43 1.97 47.30
N LEU A 289 27.62 1.53 46.89
CA LEU A 289 28.58 0.84 47.73
C LEU A 289 29.09 1.74 48.85
N THR A 290 29.39 2.99 48.55
CA THR A 290 29.82 4.00 49.53
C THR A 290 28.74 4.25 50.58
N ASN A 291 27.50 4.43 50.15
CA ASN A 291 26.35 4.66 51.04
C ASN A 291 26.09 3.47 51.98
N ASN A 292 26.47 2.27 51.59
CA ASN A 292 26.34 1.05 52.36
C ASN A 292 27.68 0.67 53.11
N SER A 293 28.64 1.58 53.16
CA SER A 293 29.92 1.41 53.83
C SER A 293 30.78 0.23 53.29
N ILE A 294 30.64 -0.02 51.96
CA ILE A 294 31.41 -1.06 51.26
C ILE A 294 32.61 -0.38 50.57
N THR A 295 33.82 -0.88 50.85
CA THR A 295 35.04 -0.36 50.25
C THR A 295 35.28 -1.01 48.88
N THR A 296 35.58 -0.21 47.86
CA THR A 296 35.96 -0.65 46.49
C THR A 296 37.49 -0.62 46.34
N PHE A 297 38.02 -1.47 45.44
CA PHE A 297 39.44 -1.48 45.06
C PHE A 297 39.59 -0.78 43.68
N ASP A 298 40.58 0.08 43.56
CA ASP A 298 40.79 0.96 42.39
C ASP A 298 41.19 0.24 41.06
N ASP A 299 41.58 -1.03 41.13
CA ASP A 299 42.08 -1.83 39.99
C ASP A 299 41.05 -2.78 39.41
N ALA A 300 39.78 -2.66 39.80
CA ALA A 300 38.72 -3.47 39.20
C ALA A 300 38.50 -3.10 37.72
N VAL A 301 38.90 -4.00 36.84
CA VAL A 301 38.56 -3.85 35.39
C VAL A 301 37.07 -4.08 35.23
N ARG A 302 36.32 -3.02 35.04
CA ARG A 302 34.89 -3.09 34.72
C ARG A 302 34.72 -3.16 33.20
N THR A 303 34.31 -4.30 32.72
CA THR A 303 34.06 -4.53 31.29
C THR A 303 32.58 -4.33 30.91
N LYS A 304 31.72 -4.18 31.92
CA LYS A 304 30.28 -3.98 31.73
C LYS A 304 29.79 -2.77 32.53
N THR A 305 28.91 -2.01 31.97
CA THR A 305 28.19 -0.92 32.64
C THR A 305 26.76 -1.40 32.91
N LEU A 306 26.27 -1.16 34.13
CA LEU A 306 24.90 -1.44 34.51
C LEU A 306 24.07 -0.19 34.37
N PHE A 307 22.86 -0.37 33.83
CA PHE A 307 21.87 0.69 33.66
C PHE A 307 20.57 0.31 34.35
N THR A 308 19.81 1.32 34.72
CA THR A 308 18.42 1.17 35.14
C THR A 308 17.56 1.91 34.16
N ASP A 309 16.54 1.26 33.64
CA ASP A 309 15.46 1.91 32.91
C ASP A 309 14.60 2.69 33.89
N LEU A 310 14.46 4.00 33.68
CA LEU A 310 13.77 4.87 34.65
C LEU A 310 12.24 4.70 34.60
N ASN A 311 11.72 4.19 33.47
CA ASN A 311 10.28 4.02 33.29
C ASN A 311 9.78 2.69 33.81
N SER A 312 10.51 1.60 33.53
CA SER A 312 10.13 0.25 33.98
C SER A 312 10.82 -0.19 35.27
N GLY A 313 11.97 0.40 35.61
CA GLY A 313 12.84 -0.06 36.71
C GLY A 313 13.66 -1.29 36.34
N GLU A 314 13.64 -1.74 35.12
CA GLU A 314 14.41 -2.88 34.62
C GLU A 314 15.91 -2.59 34.65
N LEU A 315 16.70 -3.65 34.76
CA LEU A 315 18.15 -3.57 34.74
C LEU A 315 18.69 -4.04 33.39
N LEU A 316 19.59 -3.24 32.82
CA LEU A 316 20.28 -3.56 31.59
C LEU A 316 21.80 -3.49 31.78
N PHE A 317 22.54 -4.13 30.90
CA PHE A 317 24.00 -3.99 30.86
C PHE A 317 24.49 -3.80 29.44
N ALA A 318 25.58 -3.07 29.30
CA ALA A 318 26.32 -2.95 28.03
C ALA A 318 27.81 -3.21 28.27
N ASP A 319 28.51 -3.65 27.23
CA ASP A 319 29.96 -3.66 27.21
C ASP A 319 30.49 -2.23 27.22
N SER A 320 31.57 -1.97 28.00
CA SER A 320 32.21 -0.65 28.02
C SER A 320 32.74 -0.19 26.64
N SER A 321 32.81 -1.11 25.68
CA SER A 321 33.23 -0.87 24.30
C SER A 321 32.09 -0.77 23.29
N ASN A 322 30.86 -1.04 23.71
CA ASN A 322 29.66 -1.04 22.85
C ASN A 322 28.50 -0.38 23.58
N SER A 323 27.70 0.40 22.86
CA SER A 323 26.49 1.06 23.39
C SER A 323 25.28 0.14 23.48
N ASP A 324 25.32 -1.03 22.82
CA ASP A 324 24.16 -1.94 22.78
C ASP A 324 23.83 -2.47 24.17
N GLN A 325 22.64 -2.15 24.64
CA GLN A 325 22.17 -2.52 25.95
C GLN A 325 21.43 -3.86 25.92
N THR A 326 21.74 -4.74 26.85
CA THR A 326 21.10 -6.04 26.98
C THR A 326 20.28 -6.09 28.25
N LEU A 327 19.00 -6.40 28.16
CA LEU A 327 18.10 -6.55 29.28
C LEU A 327 18.51 -7.76 30.14
N LEU A 328 18.61 -7.55 31.47
CA LEU A 328 18.81 -8.62 32.42
C LEU A 328 17.48 -9.33 32.68
N LYS A 329 17.45 -10.63 32.40
CA LYS A 329 16.27 -11.48 32.62
C LYS A 329 16.57 -12.51 33.70
N ASP A 330 15.55 -12.89 34.47
CA ASP A 330 15.63 -14.00 35.37
C ASP A 330 15.67 -15.35 34.62
N ARG A 331 15.75 -16.45 35.39
CA ARG A 331 15.82 -17.80 34.80
C ARG A 331 14.58 -18.17 33.98
N ASP A 332 13.46 -17.58 34.29
CA ASP A 332 12.17 -17.84 33.64
C ASP A 332 11.90 -16.85 32.49
N GLY A 333 12.84 -15.91 32.21
CA GLY A 333 12.80 -14.96 31.12
C GLY A 333 12.09 -13.64 31.47
N TYR A 334 11.76 -13.41 32.75
CA TYR A 334 11.19 -12.13 33.19
C TYR A 334 12.29 -11.13 33.54
N SER A 335 12.05 -9.84 33.27
CA SER A 335 12.94 -8.71 33.59
C SER A 335 12.77 -8.21 34.99
#